data_bc90bf5eae2d47b31b44a4e0db38a15b
#
_entry.id   bc90bf5eae2d47b31b44a4e0db38a15b
#
_cell.length_a   1.000
_cell.length_b   1.000
_cell.length_c   1.000
_cell.angle_alpha   90.00
_cell.angle_beta   90.00
_cell.angle_gamma   90.00
#
_symmetry.space_group_name_H-M   'P 1'
#
loop_
_entity.id
_entity.type
_entity.pdbx_description
1 polymer ?
#
loop_
_entity_poly.entity_id
_entity_poly.type
_entity_poly.pdbx_seq_one_letter_code
_entity_poly.pdbx_strand_id
1 'polypeptide(L)'
;MTRSADFEATVKHGKRAVQPDLVIYMRRATGDPKLGLIVSRSVGSAVQRHRLSRRLRHVAREVLDGCNRSEHVVVRALPSGRDVVSARLGEELRAGLRRIDAAGPKR
;
A
#
# COMPACT_ATOMS: atom_id res chain seq x y z
N MET A 1 0.25 -7.29 -7.52
CA MET A 1 -0.08 -8.58 -6.91
C MET A 1 -1.25 -9.18 -7.64
N THR A 2 -1.06 -10.34 -8.20
CA THR A 2 -2.04 -10.95 -9.08
C THR A 2 -2.77 -12.13 -8.44
N ARG A 3 -2.27 -12.63 -7.33
CA ARG A 3 -2.85 -13.81 -6.68
C ARG A 3 -3.61 -13.42 -5.43
N SER A 4 -4.88 -13.81 -5.38
CA SER A 4 -5.74 -13.57 -4.23
C SER A 4 -5.17 -14.10 -2.93
N ALA A 5 -4.52 -15.27 -2.97
CA ALA A 5 -3.93 -15.88 -1.78
C ALA A 5 -2.83 -15.01 -1.18
N ASP A 6 -1.92 -14.46 -2.01
CA ASP A 6 -0.86 -13.58 -1.54
C ASP A 6 -1.43 -12.28 -0.99
N PHE A 7 -2.44 -11.75 -1.65
CA PHE A 7 -3.13 -10.53 -1.25
C PHE A 7 -3.79 -10.72 0.12
N GLU A 8 -4.58 -11.77 0.27
CA GLU A 8 -5.27 -12.07 1.54
C GLU A 8 -4.29 -12.34 2.67
N ALA A 9 -3.22 -13.08 2.40
CA ALA A 9 -2.22 -13.40 3.40
C ALA A 9 -1.53 -12.13 3.91
N THR A 10 -1.25 -11.18 3.01
CA THR A 10 -0.63 -9.92 3.39
C THR A 10 -1.55 -9.09 4.28
N VAL A 11 -2.83 -9.03 3.95
CA VAL A 11 -3.81 -8.29 4.75
C VAL A 11 -4.04 -8.94 6.11
N LYS A 12 -4.14 -10.28 6.15
CA LYS A 12 -4.43 -11.00 7.39
C LYS A 12 -3.23 -11.15 8.32
N HIS A 13 -2.07 -11.41 7.76
CA HIS A 13 -0.89 -11.79 8.54
C HIS A 13 0.24 -10.79 8.50
N GLY A 14 0.16 -9.79 7.63
CA GLY A 14 1.17 -8.76 7.54
C GLY A 14 1.09 -7.75 8.67
N LYS A 15 2.12 -6.94 8.78
CA LYS A 15 2.10 -5.78 9.65
C LYS A 15 1.27 -4.68 9.00
N ARG A 16 0.68 -3.83 9.81
CA ARG A 16 -0.20 -2.77 9.35
C ARG A 16 0.23 -1.42 9.90
N ALA A 17 0.20 -0.40 9.06
CA ALA A 17 0.35 0.99 9.48
C ALA A 17 -0.84 1.78 8.95
N VAL A 18 -1.52 2.49 9.84
CA VAL A 18 -2.67 3.33 9.48
C VAL A 18 -2.19 4.77 9.34
N GLN A 19 -2.43 5.35 8.16
CA GLN A 19 -2.10 6.74 7.85
C GLN A 19 -3.41 7.51 7.62
N PRO A 20 -3.38 8.85 7.55
CA PRO A 20 -4.62 9.63 7.39
C PRO A 20 -5.47 9.23 6.19
N ASP A 21 -4.84 8.91 5.07
CA ASP A 21 -5.54 8.62 3.81
C ASP A 21 -5.31 7.20 3.29
N LEU A 22 -4.41 6.44 3.91
CA LEU A 22 -4.01 5.11 3.48
C LEU A 22 -3.86 4.16 4.66
N VAL A 23 -4.05 2.88 4.39
CA VAL A 23 -3.63 1.82 5.30
C VAL A 23 -2.64 0.94 4.54
N ILE A 24 -1.47 0.72 5.11
CA ILE A 24 -0.40 -0.06 4.48
C ILE A 24 -0.26 -1.39 5.20
N TYR A 25 -0.26 -2.47 4.43
CA TYR A 25 -0.01 -3.83 4.93
C TYR A 25 1.27 -4.33 4.29
N MET A 26 2.12 -4.96 5.06
CA MET A 26 3.37 -5.53 4.55
C MET A 26 3.65 -6.89 5.17
N ARG A 27 3.99 -7.86 4.34
CA ARG A 27 4.36 -9.20 4.76
C ARG A 27 5.65 -9.62 4.06
N ARG A 28 6.59 -10.16 4.83
CA ARG A 28 7.80 -10.73 4.24
C ARG A 28 7.45 -11.99 3.46
N ALA A 29 8.04 -12.11 2.29
CA ALA A 29 7.85 -13.24 1.42
C ALA A 29 9.12 -13.48 0.62
N THR A 30 9.27 -14.70 0.12
CA THR A 30 10.37 -15.03 -0.77
C THR A 30 10.00 -14.70 -2.21
N GLY A 31 10.98 -14.38 -3.03
CA GLY A 31 10.78 -14.06 -4.43
C GLY A 31 10.69 -12.56 -4.69
N ASP A 32 10.08 -12.20 -5.80
CA ASP A 32 9.98 -10.81 -6.22
C ASP A 32 9.02 -10.01 -5.36
N PRO A 33 9.30 -8.71 -5.14
CA PRO A 33 8.35 -7.84 -4.45
C PRO A 33 7.02 -7.78 -5.20
N LYS A 34 5.94 -7.69 -4.46
CA LYS A 34 4.59 -7.59 -5.05
C LYS A 34 3.82 -6.45 -4.42
N LEU A 35 3.06 -5.77 -5.24
CA LEU A 35 2.22 -4.65 -4.83
C LEU A 35 0.77 -4.95 -5.14
N GLY A 36 -0.08 -4.78 -4.15
CA GLY A 36 -1.54 -4.84 -4.34
C GLY A 36 -2.17 -3.52 -3.90
N LEU A 37 -3.23 -3.14 -4.57
CA LEU A 37 -3.99 -1.93 -4.25
C LEU A 37 -5.44 -2.28 -3.97
N ILE A 38 -6.00 -1.66 -2.92
CA ILE A 38 -7.42 -1.75 -2.60
C ILE A 38 -8.01 -0.36 -2.73
N VAL A 39 -8.85 -0.15 -3.73
CA VAL A 39 -9.59 1.10 -3.92
C VAL A 39 -11.05 0.74 -4.05
N SER A 40 -11.76 0.75 -2.92
CA SER A 40 -13.15 0.30 -2.86
C SER A 40 -14.14 1.36 -3.30
N ARG A 41 -15.39 0.96 -3.46
CA ARG A 41 -16.48 1.86 -3.86
C ARG A 41 -16.68 3.02 -2.89
N SER A 42 -16.30 2.86 -1.64
CA SER A 42 -16.42 3.94 -0.64
C SER A 42 -15.55 5.16 -0.98
N VAL A 43 -14.53 5.00 -1.83
CA VAL A 43 -13.67 6.10 -2.25
C VAL A 43 -14.39 7.02 -3.23
N GLY A 44 -15.24 6.48 -4.11
CA GLY A 44 -15.96 7.29 -5.06
C GLY A 44 -16.41 6.52 -6.30
N SER A 45 -16.70 7.24 -7.37
CA SER A 45 -17.12 6.67 -8.65
C SER A 45 -16.02 5.82 -9.28
N ALA A 46 -16.37 5.03 -10.29
CA ALA A 46 -15.40 4.22 -11.02
C ALA A 46 -14.27 5.08 -11.60
N VAL A 47 -14.61 6.26 -12.14
CA VAL A 47 -13.60 7.19 -12.68
C VAL A 47 -12.66 7.68 -11.58
N GLN A 48 -13.22 8.07 -10.44
CA GLN A 48 -12.43 8.55 -9.30
C GLN A 48 -11.53 7.46 -8.75
N ARG A 49 -12.05 6.25 -8.60
CA ARG A 49 -11.26 5.09 -8.15
C ARG A 49 -10.11 4.78 -9.09
N HIS A 50 -10.40 4.82 -10.39
CA HIS A 50 -9.38 4.55 -11.40
C HIS A 50 -8.25 5.57 -11.37
N ARG A 51 -8.60 6.85 -11.25
CA ARG A 51 -7.61 7.93 -11.13
C ARG A 51 -6.73 7.76 -9.91
N LEU A 52 -7.33 7.45 -8.77
CA LEU A 52 -6.59 7.23 -7.53
C LEU A 52 -5.69 6.00 -7.65
N SER A 53 -6.18 4.92 -8.23
CA SER A 53 -5.38 3.71 -8.43
C SER A 53 -4.14 3.99 -9.27
N ARG A 54 -4.27 4.79 -10.31
CA ARG A 54 -3.13 5.16 -11.16
C ARG A 54 -2.10 5.97 -10.38
N ARG A 55 -2.55 6.95 -9.59
CA ARG A 55 -1.64 7.75 -8.77
C ARG A 55 -0.93 6.88 -7.73
N LEU A 56 -1.66 6.01 -7.06
CA LEU A 56 -1.08 5.12 -6.06
C LEU A 56 -0.08 4.15 -6.66
N ARG A 57 -0.38 3.61 -7.82
CA ARG A 57 0.54 2.69 -8.49
C ARG A 57 1.84 3.37 -8.85
N HIS A 58 1.76 4.59 -9.36
CA HIS A 58 2.95 5.38 -9.70
C HIS A 58 3.77 5.71 -8.45
N VAL A 59 3.11 6.21 -7.41
CA VAL A 59 3.74 6.58 -6.15
C VAL A 59 4.39 5.35 -5.49
N ALA A 60 3.67 4.24 -5.46
CA ALA A 60 4.17 3.01 -4.84
C ALA A 60 5.41 2.49 -5.57
N ARG A 61 5.42 2.55 -6.89
CA ARG A 61 6.61 2.16 -7.65
C ARG A 61 7.83 3.00 -7.28
N GLU A 62 7.67 4.31 -7.21
CA GLU A 62 8.76 5.20 -6.83
C GLU A 62 9.29 4.90 -5.43
N VAL A 63 8.39 4.71 -4.49
CA VAL A 63 8.76 4.45 -3.10
C VAL A 63 9.41 3.08 -2.96
N LEU A 64 8.85 2.05 -3.60
CA LEU A 64 9.34 0.67 -3.45
C LEU A 64 10.59 0.40 -4.27
N ASP A 65 10.81 1.10 -5.38
CA ASP A 65 12.03 0.96 -6.17
C ASP A 65 13.27 1.36 -5.37
N GLY A 66 13.12 2.28 -4.42
CA GLY A 66 14.19 2.65 -3.52
C GLY A 66 14.43 1.63 -2.40
N CYS A 67 13.56 0.65 -2.28
CA CYS A 67 13.63 -0.37 -1.23
C CYS A 67 14.04 -1.70 -1.86
N ASN A 68 15.21 -2.18 -1.54
CA ASN A 68 15.69 -3.46 -2.06
C ASN A 68 15.11 -4.61 -1.23
N ARG A 69 13.81 -4.84 -1.39
CA ARG A 69 13.05 -5.75 -0.54
C ARG A 69 12.25 -6.76 -1.33
N SER A 70 12.03 -7.91 -0.71
CA SER A 70 11.18 -8.97 -1.24
C SER A 70 9.85 -9.07 -0.49
N GLU A 71 9.30 -7.95 -0.06
CA GLU A 71 8.03 -7.95 0.66
C GLU A 71 6.83 -7.86 -0.27
N HIS A 72 5.71 -8.40 0.20
CA HIS A 72 4.41 -8.15 -0.37
C HIS A 72 3.79 -6.96 0.34
N VAL A 73 3.42 -5.93 -0.41
CA VAL A 73 2.84 -4.70 0.13
C VAL A 73 1.45 -4.51 -0.45
N VAL A 74 0.48 -4.27 0.42
CA VAL A 74 -0.88 -3.91 0.00
C VAL A 74 -1.18 -2.53 0.54
N VAL A 75 -1.64 -1.63 -0.33
CA VAL A 75 -2.03 -0.28 0.04
C VAL A 75 -3.53 -0.15 -0.15
N ARG A 76 -4.24 0.14 0.93
CA ARG A 76 -5.67 0.39 0.91
C ARG A 76 -5.93 1.89 0.96
N ALA A 77 -6.65 2.42 -0.02
CA ALA A 77 -7.03 3.82 -0.03
C ALA A 77 -8.26 4.03 0.86
N LEU A 78 -8.19 5.04 1.71
CA LEU A 78 -9.35 5.46 2.49
C LEU A 78 -10.13 6.51 1.68
N PRO A 79 -11.42 6.70 1.97
CA PRO A 79 -12.23 7.69 1.21
C PRO A 79 -11.62 9.08 1.18
N SER A 80 -10.96 9.50 2.25
CA SER A 80 -10.28 10.80 2.31
C SER A 80 -9.13 10.94 1.32
N GLY A 81 -8.61 9.84 0.79
CA GLY A 81 -7.49 9.86 -0.14
C GLY A 81 -7.86 10.21 -1.58
N ARG A 82 -9.17 10.26 -1.88
CA ARG A 82 -9.65 10.43 -3.25
C ARG A 82 -9.03 11.63 -3.97
N ASP A 83 -8.94 12.76 -3.29
CA ASP A 83 -8.45 14.01 -3.88
C ASP A 83 -7.06 14.41 -3.37
N VAL A 84 -6.37 13.50 -2.71
CA VAL A 84 -5.03 13.78 -2.18
C VAL A 84 -4.01 13.72 -3.31
N VAL A 85 -3.13 14.72 -3.34
CA VAL A 85 -2.08 14.80 -4.37
C VAL A 85 -1.03 13.71 -4.19
N SER A 86 -0.39 13.35 -5.29
CA SER A 86 0.58 12.24 -5.32
C SER A 86 1.72 12.42 -4.33
N ALA A 87 2.24 13.63 -4.17
CA ALA A 87 3.34 13.91 -3.23
C ALA A 87 2.96 13.53 -1.81
N ARG A 88 1.74 13.86 -1.38
CA ARG A 88 1.27 13.53 -0.04
C ARG A 88 1.04 12.03 0.12
N LEU A 89 0.49 11.38 -0.89
CA LEU A 89 0.32 9.92 -0.87
C LEU A 89 1.68 9.22 -0.71
N GLY A 90 2.70 9.72 -1.40
CA GLY A 90 4.06 9.21 -1.26
C GLY A 90 4.64 9.38 0.13
N GLU A 91 4.41 10.55 0.74
CA GLU A 91 4.85 10.81 2.11
C GLU A 91 4.17 9.86 3.09
N GLU A 92 2.88 9.65 2.95
CA GLU A 92 2.13 8.73 3.82
C GLU A 92 2.61 7.29 3.65
N LEU A 93 2.87 6.87 2.42
CA LEU A 93 3.38 5.53 2.17
C LEU A 93 4.77 5.33 2.78
N ARG A 94 5.68 6.29 2.59
CA ARG A 94 7.02 6.23 3.18
C ARG A 94 6.95 6.20 4.70
N ALA A 95 6.11 7.06 5.29
CA ALA A 95 5.95 7.12 6.74
C ALA A 95 5.39 5.81 7.28
N GLY A 96 4.41 5.23 6.60
CA GLY A 96 3.82 3.96 6.99
C GLY A 96 4.83 2.81 6.96
N LEU A 97 5.63 2.75 5.91
CA LEU A 97 6.67 1.73 5.79
C LEU A 97 7.74 1.89 6.88
N ARG A 98 8.13 3.13 7.18
CA ARG A 98 9.09 3.38 8.28
C ARG A 98 8.52 2.92 9.63
N ARG A 99 7.23 3.16 9.88
CA ARG A 99 6.59 2.72 11.12
C ARG A 99 6.58 1.20 11.23
N ILE A 100 6.31 0.51 10.13
CA ILE A 100 6.34 -0.94 10.11
C ILE A 100 7.75 -1.46 10.39
N ASP A 101 8.76 -0.86 9.77
CA ASP A 101 10.16 -1.24 9.99
C ASP A 101 10.60 -0.96 11.43
N ALA A 102 10.20 0.18 11.98
CA ALA A 102 10.55 0.56 13.35
C ALA A 102 9.93 -0.37 14.39
N ALA A 103 8.78 -0.98 14.07
CA ALA A 103 8.16 -1.96 14.95
C ALA A 103 8.94 -3.26 15.06
N GLY A 104 9.92 -3.45 14.16
CA GLY A 104 10.76 -4.63 14.16
C GLY A 104 10.06 -5.88 13.64
N PRO A 105 10.74 -7.03 13.71
CA PRO A 105 10.15 -8.27 13.22
C PRO A 105 8.93 -8.67 14.05
N LYS A 106 7.95 -9.22 13.37
CA LYS A 106 6.76 -9.75 14.02
C LYS A 106 7.10 -11.03 14.74
N ARG A 107 6.67 -11.14 15.97
CA ARG A 107 6.91 -12.32 16.79
C ARG A 107 5.70 -13.22 16.88
#